data_432e80b7234fe52ee2f74f11dffc2653
#
_entry.id   432e80b7234fe52ee2f74f11dffc2653
#
_cell.length_a   1.000
_cell.length_b   1.000
_cell.length_c   1.000
_cell.angle_alpha   90.00
_cell.angle_beta   90.00
_cell.angle_gamma   90.00
#
_symmetry.space_group_name_H-M   'P 1'
#
loop_
_entity.id
_entity.type
_entity.pdbx_description
1 polymer ?
#
loop_
_entity_poly.entity_id
_entity_poly.type
_entity_poly.pdbx_seq_one_letter_code
_entity_poly.pdbx_strand_id
1 'polypeptide(L)'
;MQHSTRKLNMIESQLRPNNIIDENLIAAFEKVQQEDFLPDSFQNLSYIDDHIKFSKSSFILKPLIFAKFLNIIKPEMLDVILEVGSGGGYTTSVLANLVNSVYSIEQDKDIYDLTIKNIKKNKIINVNVLFSNYRQLNILELKFNKIVINGTVNADPLNLLDKLNINGKLICILKEKSSSNIYLFNKKINGYEKLKIMNASSPILINYIDKEEFNF
;
A
#
# COMPACT_ATOMS: atom_id res chain seq x y z
N MET A 1 -8.55 23.34 -11.13
CA MET A 1 -9.14 22.73 -12.35
C MET A 1 -8.27 21.63 -12.98
N GLN A 2 -6.97 21.83 -13.22
CA GLN A 2 -6.14 20.83 -13.92
C GLN A 2 -6.00 19.48 -13.18
N HIS A 3 -5.84 19.47 -11.85
CA HIS A 3 -5.69 18.23 -11.06
C HIS A 3 -6.99 17.42 -10.94
N SER A 4 -8.14 18.09 -10.82
CA SER A 4 -9.44 17.39 -10.80
C SER A 4 -9.70 16.64 -12.10
N THR A 5 -9.33 17.22 -13.25
CA THR A 5 -9.44 16.56 -14.57
C THR A 5 -8.51 15.35 -14.66
N ARG A 6 -7.25 15.46 -14.19
CA ARG A 6 -6.30 14.33 -14.20
C ARG A 6 -6.78 13.17 -13.33
N LYS A 7 -7.33 13.47 -12.15
CA LYS A 7 -7.89 12.45 -11.25
C LYS A 7 -9.07 11.74 -11.90
N LEU A 8 -10.00 12.49 -12.48
CA LEU A 8 -11.12 11.91 -13.21
C LEU A 8 -10.64 11.03 -14.38
N ASN A 9 -9.68 11.51 -15.17
CA ASN A 9 -9.08 10.73 -16.26
C ASN A 9 -8.45 9.43 -15.73
N MET A 10 -7.73 9.46 -14.62
CA MET A 10 -7.18 8.26 -14.00
C MET A 10 -8.29 7.25 -13.66
N ILE A 11 -9.38 7.70 -13.05
CA ILE A 11 -10.51 6.84 -12.71
C ILE A 11 -11.14 6.25 -13.98
N GLU A 12 -11.48 7.07 -14.96
CA GLU A 12 -12.21 6.66 -16.15
C GLU A 12 -11.37 5.90 -17.17
N SER A 13 -10.06 6.19 -17.28
CA SER A 13 -9.19 5.56 -18.26
C SER A 13 -8.28 4.46 -17.71
N GLN A 14 -8.02 4.44 -16.39
CA GLN A 14 -7.14 3.44 -15.77
C GLN A 14 -7.90 2.47 -14.87
N LEU A 15 -8.81 2.96 -14.00
CA LEU A 15 -9.46 2.09 -13.01
C LEU A 15 -10.67 1.35 -13.60
N ARG A 16 -11.68 2.04 -14.10
CA ARG A 16 -12.92 1.44 -14.61
C ARG A 16 -12.68 0.42 -15.75
N PRO A 17 -11.83 0.69 -16.77
CA PRO A 17 -11.57 -0.29 -17.82
C PRO A 17 -10.83 -1.54 -17.33
N ASN A 18 -10.19 -1.47 -16.17
CA ASN A 18 -9.52 -2.60 -15.50
C ASN A 18 -10.41 -3.30 -14.45
N ASN A 19 -11.72 -3.15 -14.57
CA ASN A 19 -12.74 -3.78 -13.74
C ASN A 19 -12.70 -3.35 -12.25
N ILE A 20 -12.30 -2.09 -11.99
CA ILE A 20 -12.48 -1.45 -10.69
C ILE A 20 -13.79 -0.69 -10.75
N ILE A 21 -14.89 -1.36 -10.37
CA ILE A 21 -16.26 -0.86 -10.52
C ILE A 21 -16.99 -0.69 -9.18
N ASP A 22 -16.37 -1.06 -8.07
CA ASP A 22 -16.92 -0.84 -6.72
C ASP A 22 -16.98 0.66 -6.44
N GLU A 23 -18.18 1.21 -6.28
CA GLU A 23 -18.41 2.64 -6.14
C GLU A 23 -17.85 3.20 -4.81
N ASN A 24 -17.77 2.40 -3.74
CA ASN A 24 -17.12 2.83 -2.50
C ASN A 24 -15.61 3.00 -2.71
N LEU A 25 -15.01 2.06 -3.45
CA LEU A 25 -13.61 2.13 -3.80
C LEU A 25 -13.32 3.32 -4.72
N ILE A 26 -14.13 3.55 -5.75
CA ILE A 26 -14.01 4.72 -6.64
C ILE A 26 -14.15 6.01 -5.84
N ALA A 27 -15.17 6.11 -4.98
CA ALA A 27 -15.39 7.29 -4.14
C ALA A 27 -14.21 7.59 -3.20
N ALA A 28 -13.51 6.55 -2.70
CA ALA A 28 -12.31 6.74 -1.89
C ALA A 28 -11.16 7.38 -2.70
N PHE A 29 -10.96 6.95 -3.96
CA PHE A 29 -10.00 7.60 -4.86
C PHE A 29 -10.41 9.03 -5.25
N GLU A 30 -11.69 9.29 -5.44
CA GLU A 30 -12.21 10.62 -5.76
C GLU A 30 -11.97 11.63 -4.63
N LYS A 31 -12.13 11.20 -3.37
CA LYS A 31 -11.98 12.06 -2.20
C LYS A 31 -10.55 12.51 -1.96
N VAL A 32 -9.55 11.71 -2.34
CA VAL A 32 -8.15 11.96 -2.02
C VAL A 32 -7.43 12.63 -3.18
N GLN A 33 -6.73 13.75 -2.91
CA GLN A 33 -5.92 14.45 -3.89
C GLN A 33 -4.48 13.93 -3.83
N GLN A 34 -4.01 13.19 -4.84
CA GLN A 34 -2.69 12.57 -4.82
C GLN A 34 -1.56 13.60 -4.72
N GLU A 35 -1.73 14.76 -5.35
CA GLU A 35 -0.77 15.87 -5.31
C GLU A 35 -0.49 16.41 -3.91
N ASP A 36 -1.45 16.33 -2.98
CA ASP A 36 -1.27 16.76 -1.60
C ASP A 36 -0.27 15.91 -0.80
N PHE A 37 0.06 14.74 -1.30
CA PHE A 37 0.95 13.75 -0.66
C PHE A 37 2.34 13.66 -1.31
N LEU A 38 2.58 14.45 -2.33
CA LEU A 38 3.84 14.52 -3.05
C LEU A 38 4.61 15.79 -2.69
N PRO A 39 5.96 15.74 -2.70
CA PRO A 39 6.76 16.96 -2.72
C PRO A 39 6.40 17.85 -3.93
N ASP A 40 6.50 19.16 -3.81
CA ASP A 40 6.06 20.14 -4.82
C ASP A 40 6.63 19.85 -6.22
N SER A 41 7.89 19.43 -6.30
CA SER A 41 8.57 19.07 -7.57
C SER A 41 7.98 17.84 -8.27
N PHE A 42 7.18 17.02 -7.57
CA PHE A 42 6.58 15.80 -8.10
C PHE A 42 5.06 15.89 -8.30
N GLN A 43 4.41 16.99 -7.89
CA GLN A 43 2.95 17.13 -7.97
C GLN A 43 2.41 17.04 -9.41
N ASN A 44 3.21 17.46 -10.39
CA ASN A 44 2.84 17.36 -11.81
C ASN A 44 2.80 15.90 -12.33
N LEU A 45 3.38 14.94 -11.58
CA LEU A 45 3.33 13.51 -11.89
C LEU A 45 2.09 12.82 -11.29
N SER A 46 1.24 13.55 -10.54
CA SER A 46 0.04 12.96 -9.95
C SER A 46 -0.83 12.29 -11.01
N TYR A 47 -1.36 11.10 -10.65
CA TYR A 47 -2.30 10.31 -11.46
C TYR A 47 -1.71 9.67 -12.72
N ILE A 48 -0.37 9.69 -12.91
CA ILE A 48 0.25 8.95 -14.04
C ILE A 48 0.02 7.45 -13.88
N ASP A 49 0.03 6.75 -15.02
CA ASP A 49 -0.09 5.29 -15.07
C ASP A 49 1.25 4.60 -14.78
N ASP A 50 1.96 5.07 -13.75
CA ASP A 50 3.25 4.54 -13.30
C ASP A 50 3.45 4.76 -11.78
N HIS A 51 4.52 4.16 -11.22
CA HIS A 51 4.96 4.40 -9.86
C HIS A 51 5.67 5.76 -9.76
N ILE A 52 5.30 6.58 -8.79
CA ILE A 52 5.95 7.87 -8.57
C ILE A 52 7.05 7.68 -7.52
N LYS A 53 8.29 7.55 -7.99
CA LYS A 53 9.47 7.45 -7.12
C LYS A 53 10.01 8.85 -6.84
N PHE A 54 9.84 9.34 -5.63
CA PHE A 54 10.23 10.69 -5.22
C PHE A 54 11.38 10.72 -4.19
N SER A 55 11.85 9.54 -3.74
CA SER A 55 13.07 9.38 -2.95
C SER A 55 13.80 8.09 -3.32
N LYS A 56 14.96 7.84 -2.71
CA LYS A 56 15.69 6.57 -2.91
C LYS A 56 14.95 5.37 -2.30
N SER A 57 14.27 5.60 -1.18
CA SER A 57 13.64 4.58 -0.34
C SER A 57 12.12 4.54 -0.48
N SER A 58 11.50 5.56 -1.12
CA SER A 58 10.05 5.68 -1.13
C SER A 58 9.46 6.02 -2.49
N PHE A 59 8.25 5.55 -2.70
CA PHE A 59 7.47 5.75 -3.91
C PHE A 59 5.97 5.61 -3.59
N ILE A 60 5.13 6.19 -4.44
CA ILE A 60 3.70 5.88 -4.47
C ILE A 60 3.46 4.81 -5.53
N LEU A 61 2.72 3.76 -5.17
CA LEU A 61 2.30 2.75 -6.12
C LEU A 61 1.44 3.37 -7.23
N LYS A 62 1.63 2.86 -8.46
CA LYS A 62 0.72 3.12 -9.57
C LYS A 62 -0.75 2.95 -9.12
N PRO A 63 -1.63 3.93 -9.39
CA PRO A 63 -3.02 3.93 -8.90
C PRO A 63 -3.77 2.63 -9.22
N LEU A 64 -3.60 2.11 -10.43
CA LEU A 64 -4.22 0.86 -10.84
C LEU A 64 -3.78 -0.35 -10.01
N ILE A 65 -2.49 -0.46 -9.67
CA ILE A 65 -2.00 -1.58 -8.85
C ILE A 65 -2.60 -1.52 -7.45
N PHE A 66 -2.62 -0.32 -6.85
CA PHE A 66 -3.21 -0.14 -5.53
C PHE A 66 -4.72 -0.41 -5.54
N ALA A 67 -5.45 0.08 -6.55
CA ALA A 67 -6.87 -0.20 -6.73
C ALA A 67 -7.15 -1.72 -6.89
N LYS A 68 -6.31 -2.44 -7.63
CA LYS A 68 -6.39 -3.91 -7.73
C LYS A 68 -6.16 -4.59 -6.38
N PHE A 69 -5.22 -4.12 -5.57
CA PHE A 69 -5.04 -4.62 -4.21
C PHE A 69 -6.33 -4.53 -3.42
N LEU A 70 -6.93 -3.33 -3.39
CA LEU A 70 -8.16 -3.08 -2.64
C LEU A 70 -9.34 -3.89 -3.17
N ASN A 71 -9.48 -3.99 -4.49
CA ASN A 71 -10.55 -4.80 -5.12
C ASN A 71 -10.44 -6.31 -4.79
N ILE A 72 -9.20 -6.82 -4.57
CA ILE A 72 -8.94 -8.21 -4.20
C ILE A 72 -9.21 -8.46 -2.71
N ILE A 73 -8.67 -7.60 -1.82
CA ILE A 73 -8.83 -7.80 -0.38
C ILE A 73 -10.22 -7.40 0.14
N LYS A 74 -10.93 -6.52 -0.59
CA LYS A 74 -12.26 -5.99 -0.26
C LYS A 74 -12.29 -5.40 1.15
N PRO A 75 -11.74 -4.19 1.37
CA PRO A 75 -11.80 -3.53 2.66
C PRO A 75 -13.24 -3.31 3.11
N GLU A 76 -13.50 -3.48 4.40
CA GLU A 76 -14.81 -3.31 5.02
C GLU A 76 -14.76 -2.21 6.09
N MET A 77 -15.87 -1.53 6.32
CA MET A 77 -15.95 -0.39 7.24
C MET A 77 -15.44 -0.67 8.66
N LEU A 78 -15.55 -1.90 9.13
CA LEU A 78 -15.11 -2.29 10.48
C LEU A 78 -13.66 -2.81 10.52
N ASP A 79 -12.98 -2.87 9.39
CA ASP A 79 -11.60 -3.36 9.35
C ASP A 79 -10.63 -2.44 10.08
N VAL A 80 -9.65 -3.08 10.69
CA VAL A 80 -8.39 -2.47 11.12
C VAL A 80 -7.30 -2.98 10.18
N ILE A 81 -6.71 -2.08 9.40
CA ILE A 81 -5.73 -2.43 8.37
C ILE A 81 -4.32 -2.00 8.79
N LEU A 82 -3.36 -2.89 8.53
CA LEU A 82 -1.94 -2.56 8.54
C LEU A 82 -1.49 -2.26 7.12
N GLU A 83 -0.95 -1.08 6.91
CA GLU A 83 -0.28 -0.67 5.70
C GLU A 83 1.23 -0.65 5.93
N VAL A 84 2.00 -1.23 5.02
CA VAL A 84 3.46 -1.23 5.04
C VAL A 84 4.00 -0.45 3.85
N GLY A 85 4.71 0.64 4.14
CA GLY A 85 5.16 1.61 3.14
C GLY A 85 4.13 2.70 2.90
N SER A 86 4.16 3.76 3.72
CA SER A 86 3.20 4.87 3.65
C SER A 86 3.32 5.73 2.39
N GLY A 87 4.54 5.80 1.82
CA GLY A 87 4.79 6.54 0.58
C GLY A 87 4.31 8.00 0.60
N GLY A 88 4.44 8.69 1.75
CA GLY A 88 3.96 10.06 1.92
C GLY A 88 2.48 10.18 2.30
N GLY A 89 1.73 9.04 2.39
CA GLY A 89 0.38 8.99 2.96
C GLY A 89 -0.78 8.98 1.98
N TYR A 90 -0.55 8.93 0.66
CA TYR A 90 -1.63 8.88 -0.34
C TYR A 90 -2.47 7.60 -0.19
N THR A 91 -1.83 6.44 -0.27
CA THR A 91 -2.50 5.14 -0.14
C THR A 91 -3.13 4.96 1.23
N THR A 92 -2.45 5.44 2.30
CA THR A 92 -2.97 5.53 3.66
C THR A 92 -4.31 6.27 3.72
N SER A 93 -4.38 7.40 3.01
CA SER A 93 -5.57 8.26 2.98
C SER A 93 -6.73 7.65 2.20
N VAL A 94 -6.45 6.94 1.12
CA VAL A 94 -7.46 6.17 0.39
C VAL A 94 -8.02 5.05 1.28
N LEU A 95 -7.15 4.28 1.97
CA LEU A 95 -7.56 3.26 2.94
C LEU A 95 -8.43 3.85 4.06
N ALA A 96 -8.04 4.99 4.60
CA ALA A 96 -8.76 5.65 5.70
C ALA A 96 -10.21 6.03 5.34
N ASN A 97 -10.53 6.20 4.05
CA ASN A 97 -11.91 6.42 3.59
C ASN A 97 -12.74 5.14 3.47
N LEU A 98 -12.14 3.96 3.64
CA LEU A 98 -12.79 2.66 3.42
C LEU A 98 -12.98 1.87 4.71
N VAL A 99 -12.22 2.19 5.78
CA VAL A 99 -12.11 1.32 6.96
C VAL A 99 -12.19 2.09 8.28
N ASN A 100 -12.34 1.35 9.39
CA ASN A 100 -12.38 1.92 10.73
C ASN A 100 -11.09 2.62 11.13
N SER A 101 -9.95 1.94 10.92
CA SER A 101 -8.63 2.53 11.22
C SER A 101 -7.52 1.93 10.39
N VAL A 102 -6.50 2.75 10.11
CA VAL A 102 -5.27 2.37 9.40
C VAL A 102 -4.08 2.56 10.32
N TYR A 103 -3.27 1.53 10.45
CA TYR A 103 -1.93 1.60 11.00
C TYR A 103 -0.96 1.58 9.82
N SER A 104 -0.24 2.68 9.60
CA SER A 104 0.67 2.82 8.48
C SER A 104 2.11 2.88 8.98
N ILE A 105 2.97 2.00 8.42
CA ILE A 105 4.36 1.88 8.85
C ILE A 105 5.27 2.49 7.81
N GLU A 106 6.24 3.26 8.30
CA GLU A 106 7.33 3.80 7.48
C GLU A 106 8.67 3.62 8.19
N GLN A 107 9.70 3.19 7.45
CA GLN A 107 11.04 3.00 7.98
C GLN A 107 12.01 4.13 7.63
N ASP A 108 11.70 4.94 6.63
CA ASP A 108 12.45 6.14 6.28
C ASP A 108 11.90 7.32 7.11
N LYS A 109 12.80 7.96 7.88
CA LYS A 109 12.40 9.02 8.81
C LYS A 109 11.81 10.24 8.10
N ASP A 110 12.40 10.64 6.96
CA ASP A 110 11.95 11.82 6.22
C ASP A 110 10.56 11.58 5.61
N ILE A 111 10.32 10.36 5.12
CA ILE A 111 9.02 9.96 4.58
C ILE A 111 7.98 9.79 5.69
N TYR A 112 8.37 9.27 6.84
CA TYR A 112 7.51 9.21 8.02
C TYR A 112 7.04 10.61 8.43
N ASP A 113 7.97 11.59 8.53
CA ASP A 113 7.64 12.96 8.90
C ASP A 113 6.76 13.63 7.82
N LEU A 114 7.05 13.39 6.55
CA LEU A 114 6.21 13.84 5.43
C LEU A 114 4.79 13.25 5.55
N THR A 115 4.67 11.95 5.82
CA THR A 115 3.38 11.27 5.98
C THR A 115 2.57 11.89 7.12
N ILE A 116 3.17 12.08 8.30
CA ILE A 116 2.52 12.74 9.44
C ILE A 116 2.01 14.15 9.06
N LYS A 117 2.87 14.92 8.37
CA LYS A 117 2.51 16.27 7.91
C LYS A 117 1.31 16.24 6.97
N ASN A 118 1.33 15.34 5.99
CA ASN A 118 0.28 15.23 4.97
C ASN A 118 -1.05 14.74 5.57
N ILE A 119 -1.02 13.72 6.44
CA ILE A 119 -2.21 13.21 7.14
C ILE A 119 -2.87 14.32 7.97
N LYS A 120 -2.07 15.10 8.73
CA LYS A 120 -2.58 16.25 9.49
C LYS A 120 -3.16 17.35 8.59
N LYS A 121 -2.44 17.73 7.52
CA LYS A 121 -2.90 18.74 6.54
C LYS A 121 -4.26 18.37 5.97
N ASN A 122 -4.47 17.09 5.65
CA ASN A 122 -5.71 16.58 5.06
C ASN A 122 -6.78 16.21 6.10
N LYS A 123 -6.54 16.49 7.40
CA LYS A 123 -7.48 16.27 8.52
C LYS A 123 -7.98 14.82 8.63
N ILE A 124 -7.12 13.85 8.35
CA ILE A 124 -7.44 12.43 8.45
C ILE A 124 -7.21 11.99 9.90
N ILE A 125 -8.23 11.46 10.55
CA ILE A 125 -8.26 11.24 12.01
C ILE A 125 -8.16 9.77 12.41
N ASN A 126 -8.42 8.83 11.52
CA ASN A 126 -8.43 7.39 11.78
C ASN A 126 -7.16 6.68 11.30
N VAL A 127 -6.03 7.38 11.31
CA VAL A 127 -4.72 6.89 10.89
C VAL A 127 -3.70 7.00 12.02
N ASN A 128 -2.97 5.92 12.26
CA ASN A 128 -1.82 5.85 13.14
C ASN A 128 -0.57 5.58 12.31
N VAL A 129 0.29 6.59 12.13
CA VAL A 129 1.55 6.42 11.42
C VAL A 129 2.64 6.04 12.41
N LEU A 130 3.39 4.99 12.10
CA LEU A 130 4.41 4.40 12.97
C LEU A 130 5.76 4.39 12.26
N PHE A 131 6.78 4.92 12.95
CA PHE A 131 8.17 4.80 12.50
C PHE A 131 8.72 3.44 12.94
N SER A 132 8.93 2.52 12.00
CA SER A 132 9.38 1.16 12.32
C SER A 132 10.03 0.47 11.15
N ASN A 133 10.91 -0.48 11.45
CA ASN A 133 11.53 -1.33 10.47
C ASN A 133 10.54 -2.37 9.93
N TYR A 134 10.42 -2.47 8.62
CA TYR A 134 9.51 -3.42 7.94
C TYR A 134 9.82 -4.89 8.24
N ARG A 135 11.08 -5.23 8.52
CA ARG A 135 11.50 -6.61 8.83
C ARG A 135 11.20 -7.00 10.28
N GLN A 136 11.27 -6.03 11.19
CA GLN A 136 11.16 -6.23 12.63
C GLN A 136 9.98 -5.42 13.19
N LEU A 137 8.79 -5.93 12.97
CA LEU A 137 7.58 -5.29 13.47
C LEU A 137 7.29 -5.72 14.90
N ASN A 138 8.04 -5.18 15.85
CA ASN A 138 7.71 -5.27 17.28
C ASN A 138 6.54 -4.34 17.66
N ILE A 139 5.70 -4.04 16.69
CA ILE A 139 4.60 -3.11 16.86
C ILE A 139 3.44 -3.86 17.43
N LEU A 140 3.08 -3.51 18.64
CA LEU A 140 1.80 -3.77 19.26
C LEU A 140 1.38 -5.27 19.22
N GLU A 141 0.79 -5.74 20.27
CA GLU A 141 0.06 -7.02 20.34
C GLU A 141 -1.20 -7.03 19.45
N LEU A 142 -1.35 -6.00 18.60
CA LEU A 142 -2.50 -5.84 17.71
C LEU A 142 -2.47 -6.87 16.58
N LYS A 143 -3.66 -7.34 16.25
CA LYS A 143 -3.95 -8.14 15.07
C LYS A 143 -4.79 -7.33 14.09
N PHE A 144 -4.63 -7.61 12.80
CA PHE A 144 -5.25 -6.86 11.72
C PHE A 144 -6.19 -7.74 10.91
N ASN A 145 -7.26 -7.15 10.40
CA ASN A 145 -8.16 -7.83 9.48
C ASN A 145 -7.52 -7.98 8.11
N LYS A 146 -6.77 -6.96 7.70
CA LYS A 146 -6.09 -6.96 6.40
C LYS A 146 -4.72 -6.29 6.52
N ILE A 147 -3.79 -6.74 5.68
CA ILE A 147 -2.45 -6.13 5.56
C ILE A 147 -2.19 -5.84 4.10
N VAL A 148 -1.74 -4.63 3.81
CA VAL A 148 -1.34 -4.18 2.48
C VAL A 148 0.12 -3.81 2.50
N ILE A 149 0.92 -4.40 1.61
CA ILE A 149 2.32 -4.02 1.42
C ILE A 149 2.42 -3.24 0.10
N ASN A 150 2.71 -1.95 0.19
CA ASN A 150 2.74 -1.03 -0.95
C ASN A 150 4.03 -1.15 -1.78
N GLY A 151 4.42 -2.37 -2.10
CA GLY A 151 5.61 -2.64 -2.89
C GLY A 151 5.92 -4.10 -3.05
N THR A 152 7.05 -4.37 -3.70
CA THR A 152 7.52 -5.73 -3.91
C THR A 152 8.29 -6.24 -2.70
N VAL A 153 8.02 -7.49 -2.32
CA VAL A 153 8.82 -8.27 -1.37
C VAL A 153 9.50 -9.42 -2.12
N ASN A 154 10.62 -9.91 -1.62
CA ASN A 154 11.39 -10.98 -2.28
C ASN A 154 11.33 -12.33 -1.55
N ALA A 155 10.55 -12.43 -0.48
CA ALA A 155 10.20 -13.66 0.22
C ALA A 155 8.85 -13.53 0.89
N ASP A 156 8.25 -14.63 1.32
CA ASP A 156 6.97 -14.63 2.03
C ASP A 156 7.08 -13.82 3.34
N PRO A 157 6.20 -12.85 3.56
CA PRO A 157 6.27 -11.92 4.69
C PRO A 157 5.73 -12.57 5.98
N LEU A 158 6.37 -13.62 6.48
CA LEU A 158 5.90 -14.45 7.59
C LEU A 158 5.65 -13.64 8.87
N ASN A 159 6.55 -12.69 9.18
CA ASN A 159 6.41 -11.79 10.33
C ASN A 159 5.15 -10.92 10.28
N LEU A 160 4.68 -10.59 9.07
CA LEU A 160 3.43 -9.84 8.86
C LEU A 160 2.21 -10.77 8.90
N LEU A 161 2.34 -11.98 8.34
CA LEU A 161 1.26 -12.98 8.37
C LEU A 161 0.87 -13.36 9.81
N ASP A 162 1.82 -13.32 10.74
CA ASP A 162 1.55 -13.54 12.15
C ASP A 162 0.77 -12.40 12.82
N LYS A 163 0.72 -11.23 12.20
CA LYS A 163 -0.10 -10.10 12.67
C LYS A 163 -1.54 -10.13 12.15
N LEU A 164 -1.90 -11.07 11.30
CA LEU A 164 -3.28 -11.24 10.84
C LEU A 164 -4.17 -11.94 11.86
N ASN A 165 -5.41 -11.50 11.94
CA ASN A 165 -6.50 -12.27 12.51
C ASN A 165 -6.72 -13.56 11.70
N ILE A 166 -7.33 -14.58 12.30
CA ILE A 166 -7.84 -15.74 11.55
C ILE A 166 -8.83 -15.24 10.49
N ASN A 167 -8.75 -15.76 9.28
CA ASN A 167 -9.45 -15.32 8.07
C ASN A 167 -9.02 -13.93 7.56
N GLY A 168 -8.04 -13.29 8.20
CA GLY A 168 -7.44 -12.06 7.69
C GLY A 168 -6.67 -12.29 6.38
N LYS A 169 -6.46 -11.20 5.63
CA LYS A 169 -5.85 -11.22 4.30
C LYS A 169 -4.62 -10.33 4.24
N LEU A 170 -3.56 -10.80 3.59
CA LEU A 170 -2.41 -9.96 3.22
C LEU A 170 -2.25 -9.95 1.71
N ILE A 171 -2.01 -8.76 1.16
CA ILE A 171 -1.73 -8.58 -0.25
C ILE A 171 -0.40 -7.87 -0.46
N CYS A 172 0.38 -8.37 -1.40
CA CYS A 172 1.66 -7.78 -1.83
C CYS A 172 2.02 -8.19 -3.25
N ILE A 173 3.06 -7.57 -3.79
CA ILE A 173 3.77 -8.10 -4.95
C ILE A 173 4.95 -8.93 -4.44
N LEU A 174 5.04 -10.18 -4.87
CA LEU A 174 6.15 -11.06 -4.54
C LEU A 174 7.03 -11.24 -5.77
N LYS A 175 8.34 -11.01 -5.59
CA LYS A 175 9.36 -11.25 -6.63
C LYS A 175 9.73 -12.73 -6.62
N GLU A 176 9.56 -13.36 -7.78
CA GLU A 176 10.07 -14.69 -8.08
C GLU A 176 11.34 -14.58 -8.92
N LYS A 177 11.95 -15.73 -9.31
CA LYS A 177 13.22 -15.74 -10.06
C LYS A 177 13.17 -14.90 -11.34
N SER A 178 12.11 -15.02 -12.13
CA SER A 178 11.97 -14.39 -13.45
C SER A 178 10.77 -13.45 -13.60
N SER A 179 9.93 -13.33 -12.58
CA SER A 179 8.71 -12.53 -12.64
C SER A 179 8.36 -11.94 -11.28
N SER A 180 7.41 -11.01 -11.29
CA SER A 180 6.78 -10.50 -10.07
C SER A 180 5.27 -10.59 -10.24
N ASN A 181 4.58 -10.97 -9.17
CA ASN A 181 3.14 -11.22 -9.20
C ASN A 181 2.47 -10.69 -7.94
N ILE A 182 1.21 -10.29 -8.06
CA ILE A 182 0.36 -10.05 -6.90
C ILE A 182 0.03 -11.39 -6.27
N TYR A 183 0.26 -11.47 -4.96
CA TYR A 183 -0.12 -12.61 -4.12
C TYR A 183 -1.08 -12.18 -3.04
N LEU A 184 -2.09 -13.01 -2.84
CA LEU A 184 -3.00 -12.95 -1.71
C LEU A 184 -2.67 -14.09 -0.74
N PHE A 185 -2.47 -13.73 0.52
CA PHE A 185 -2.32 -14.68 1.62
C PHE A 185 -3.58 -14.62 2.49
N ASN A 186 -4.23 -15.75 2.69
CA ASN A 186 -5.38 -15.89 3.58
C ASN A 186 -4.93 -16.61 4.86
N LYS A 187 -5.04 -15.96 6.02
CA LYS A 187 -4.68 -16.57 7.31
C LYS A 187 -5.70 -17.65 7.66
N LYS A 188 -5.21 -18.83 8.00
CA LYS A 188 -6.00 -19.98 8.49
C LYS A 188 -5.64 -20.28 9.93
N ILE A 189 -6.41 -21.14 10.59
CA ILE A 189 -6.11 -21.61 11.96
C ILE A 189 -4.70 -22.23 11.99
N ASN A 190 -4.40 -23.08 11.03
CA ASN A 190 -3.12 -23.77 10.92
C ASN A 190 -2.34 -23.27 9.69
N GLY A 191 -1.71 -22.07 9.80
CA GLY A 191 -0.88 -21.52 8.72
C GLY A 191 -1.59 -20.49 7.83
N TYR A 192 -1.33 -20.54 6.54
CA TYR A 192 -1.93 -19.63 5.54
C TYR A 192 -2.05 -20.32 4.18
N GLU A 193 -3.02 -19.85 3.40
CA GLU A 193 -3.16 -20.18 1.99
C GLU A 193 -2.54 -19.05 1.16
N LYS A 194 -1.71 -19.41 0.17
CA LYS A 194 -1.05 -18.46 -0.73
C LYS A 194 -1.58 -18.61 -2.15
N LEU A 195 -2.15 -17.55 -2.68
CA LEU A 195 -2.77 -17.53 -4.00
C LEU A 195 -2.04 -16.54 -4.91
N LYS A 196 -1.55 -17.02 -6.04
CA LYS A 196 -1.02 -16.19 -7.13
C LYS A 196 -2.17 -15.62 -7.93
N ILE A 197 -2.26 -14.31 -8.04
CA ILE A 197 -3.41 -13.63 -8.67
C ILE A 197 -3.10 -13.23 -10.10
N MET A 198 -2.07 -12.38 -10.31
CA MET A 198 -1.74 -11.84 -11.62
C MET A 198 -0.33 -11.26 -11.65
N ASN A 199 0.22 -11.09 -12.83
CA ASN A 199 1.49 -10.40 -13.01
C ASN A 199 1.39 -8.92 -12.63
N ALA A 200 2.35 -8.45 -11.86
CA ALA A 200 2.53 -7.04 -11.55
C ALA A 200 3.97 -6.81 -11.07
N SER A 201 4.45 -5.60 -11.22
CA SER A 201 5.77 -5.20 -10.73
C SER A 201 5.70 -3.86 -10.01
N SER A 202 6.58 -3.67 -9.05
CA SER A 202 6.85 -2.39 -8.40
C SER A 202 8.29 -2.38 -7.89
N PRO A 203 8.82 -1.23 -7.43
CA PRO A 203 10.07 -1.22 -6.71
C PRO A 203 10.04 -2.14 -5.48
N ILE A 204 11.20 -2.69 -5.12
CA ILE A 204 11.32 -3.52 -3.91
C ILE A 204 11.17 -2.62 -2.68
N LEU A 205 10.22 -2.96 -1.82
CA LEU A 205 9.98 -2.28 -0.56
C LEU A 205 10.68 -3.01 0.60
N ILE A 206 10.54 -4.35 0.65
CA ILE A 206 11.13 -5.17 1.70
C ILE A 206 12.01 -6.24 1.04
N ASN A 207 13.28 -6.23 1.43
CA ASN A 207 14.23 -7.26 1.05
C ASN A 207 14.45 -8.19 2.25
N TYR A 208 13.81 -9.35 2.28
CA TYR A 208 13.97 -10.36 3.34
C TYR A 208 15.22 -11.22 3.16
N ILE A 209 15.68 -11.34 1.92
CA ILE A 209 16.89 -12.09 1.60
C ILE A 209 18.04 -11.07 1.58
N ASP A 210 18.96 -11.17 2.53
CA ASP A 210 20.17 -10.38 2.47
C ASP A 210 20.94 -10.81 1.21
N LYS A 211 21.48 -9.85 0.49
CA LYS A 211 22.49 -10.18 -0.53
C LYS A 211 23.61 -10.87 0.23
N GLU A 212 23.89 -12.12 -0.11
CA GLU A 212 25.18 -12.70 0.25
C GLU A 212 26.23 -11.68 -0.21
N GLU A 213 26.96 -11.09 0.74
CA GLU A 213 28.15 -10.33 0.41
C GLU A 213 29.13 -11.34 -0.15
N PHE A 214 29.25 -11.38 -1.47
CA PHE A 214 30.37 -12.05 -2.11
C PHE A 214 31.62 -11.24 -1.75
N ASN A 215 32.27 -11.63 -0.67
CA ASN A 215 33.62 -11.24 -0.37
C ASN A 215 34.51 -11.99 -1.37
N PHE A 216 35.02 -11.27 -2.37
CA PHE A 216 36.10 -11.72 -3.25
C PHE A 216 37.44 -11.56 -2.55
#